data_72a75e254c0dfd3dd4de745578b94d6f
#
_entry.id   72a75e254c0dfd3dd4de745578b94d6f
#
_cell.length_a   1.000
_cell.length_b   1.000
_cell.length_c   1.000
_cell.angle_alpha   90.00
_cell.angle_beta   90.00
_cell.angle_gamma   90.00
#
_symmetry.space_group_name_H-M   'P 1'
#
loop_
_entity.id
_entity.type
_entity.pdbx_description
1 polymer ?
#
loop_
_entity_poly.entity_id
_entity_poly.type
_entity_poly.pdbx_seq_one_letter_code
_entity_poly.pdbx_strand_id
1 'polypeptide(L)'
;MDKTQRKPILRKPRWLYTRIEGGEKYGMVEDTIAQNGLHTICSSGKCPNRGHCWKHGTATFMILGDRCTRACRFCATMTGHPLPPDGTEPIKIARSVKAMGLKHAVITSVDRDDLPDKGAAHWAETIREVRRLCPNTIIEILIPDYRCQELQTVLDAKPDIVGHNLETVERLTPSVRSRATYRNSMAVLQEIAAAGFIAKTGIMVGLGEQPDEVTQLLREAREAGCRMLTIGQYLQPSSAQLDVVEYVHPDTFALYKQQALELGFDHVESGPLVRSSYMAEQSFVSMMVKSNDTHSDASKASVNRQA
;
A
#
# COMPACT_ATOMS: atom_id res chain seq x y z
N MET A 1 -39.45 23.69 2.49
CA MET A 1 -38.06 23.72 2.03
C MET A 1 -37.18 23.56 3.26
N ASP A 2 -36.74 22.37 3.52
CA ASP A 2 -36.03 21.98 4.73
C ASP A 2 -34.60 22.50 4.68
N LYS A 3 -34.23 23.29 5.68
CA LYS A 3 -32.88 23.83 5.81
C LYS A 3 -31.94 22.64 6.07
N THR A 4 -31.21 22.22 5.06
CA THR A 4 -30.10 21.27 5.13
C THR A 4 -29.36 21.40 6.45
N GLN A 5 -29.55 20.44 7.36
CA GLN A 5 -28.72 20.29 8.54
C GLN A 5 -27.30 20.04 8.05
N ARG A 6 -26.45 21.06 8.12
CA ARG A 6 -25.01 20.91 7.90
C ARG A 6 -24.52 19.92 8.94
N LYS A 7 -24.03 18.76 8.49
CA LYS A 7 -23.36 17.81 9.38
C LYS A 7 -22.28 18.55 10.15
N PRO A 8 -22.15 18.33 11.46
CA PRO A 8 -21.08 18.96 12.23
C PRO A 8 -19.73 18.55 11.65
N ILE A 9 -18.88 19.55 11.35
CA ILE A 9 -17.52 19.30 10.87
C ILE A 9 -16.73 18.68 12.02
N LEU A 10 -16.33 17.41 11.87
CA LEU A 10 -15.49 16.72 12.83
C LEU A 10 -14.13 17.42 12.91
N ARG A 11 -13.77 17.90 14.09
CA ARG A 11 -12.44 18.49 14.31
C ARG A 11 -11.40 17.41 14.36
N LYS A 12 -10.35 17.59 13.57
CA LYS A 12 -9.19 16.67 13.55
C LYS A 12 -8.53 16.65 14.94
N PRO A 13 -8.39 15.47 15.57
CA PRO A 13 -7.75 15.35 16.88
C PRO A 13 -6.22 15.52 16.83
N ARG A 14 -5.60 15.80 18.01
CA ARG A 14 -4.16 16.12 18.06
C ARG A 14 -3.25 15.01 17.54
N TRP A 15 -3.59 13.75 17.70
CA TRP A 15 -2.78 12.61 17.23
C TRP A 15 -2.71 12.45 15.71
N LEU A 16 -3.49 13.21 14.98
CA LEU A 16 -3.46 13.25 13.51
C LEU A 16 -2.69 14.45 12.94
N TYR A 17 -2.12 15.31 13.78
CA TYR A 17 -1.27 16.39 13.30
C TYR A 17 0.13 15.88 13.01
N THR A 18 0.65 16.23 11.84
CA THR A 18 2.04 15.98 11.43
C THR A 18 2.82 17.29 11.43
N ARG A 19 4.11 17.22 11.70
CA ARG A 19 5.00 18.36 11.55
C ARG A 19 5.31 18.57 10.08
N ILE A 20 5.47 19.81 9.66
CA ILE A 20 6.06 20.14 8.37
C ILE A 20 7.56 19.88 8.50
N GLU A 21 8.06 18.92 7.75
CA GLU A 21 9.46 18.53 7.75
C GLU A 21 10.07 18.83 6.40
N GLY A 22 11.35 19.20 6.38
CA GLY A 22 12.15 19.46 5.22
C GLY A 22 13.60 19.05 5.47
N GLY A 23 14.53 19.45 4.64
CA GLY A 23 15.96 19.18 4.78
C GLY A 23 16.60 18.72 3.47
N GLU A 24 17.89 18.45 3.49
CA GLU A 24 18.67 18.10 2.31
C GLU A 24 18.14 16.86 1.56
N LYS A 25 17.86 15.78 2.28
CA LYS A 25 17.29 14.57 1.68
C LYS A 25 15.88 14.80 1.12
N TYR A 26 15.07 15.67 1.74
CA TYR A 26 13.77 16.05 1.19
C TYR A 26 13.94 16.71 -0.18
N GLY A 27 14.85 17.70 -0.29
CA GLY A 27 15.17 18.36 -1.56
C GLY A 27 15.70 17.37 -2.60
N MET A 28 16.60 16.47 -2.21
CA MET A 28 17.10 15.41 -3.12
C MET A 28 15.97 14.54 -3.69
N VAL A 29 15.01 14.12 -2.86
CA VAL A 29 13.86 13.33 -3.33
C VAL A 29 12.99 14.16 -4.28
N GLU A 30 12.69 15.41 -3.91
CA GLU A 30 11.87 16.33 -4.74
C GLU A 30 12.53 16.58 -6.11
N ASP A 31 13.82 16.89 -6.12
CA ASP A 31 14.60 17.10 -7.35
C ASP A 31 14.66 15.83 -8.21
N THR A 32 14.89 14.67 -7.60
CA THR A 32 14.93 13.39 -8.31
C THR A 32 13.62 13.11 -9.03
N ILE A 33 12.50 13.32 -8.36
CA ILE A 33 11.17 13.14 -8.93
C ILE A 33 10.92 14.14 -10.06
N ALA A 34 11.19 15.42 -9.82
CA ALA A 34 10.94 16.51 -10.79
C ALA A 34 11.80 16.38 -12.06
N GLN A 35 13.11 16.16 -11.92
CA GLN A 35 14.05 16.05 -13.04
C GLN A 35 13.79 14.86 -13.95
N ASN A 36 13.26 13.77 -13.41
CA ASN A 36 12.90 12.58 -14.18
C ASN A 36 11.45 12.58 -14.68
N GLY A 37 10.65 13.60 -14.35
CA GLY A 37 9.22 13.66 -14.71
C GLY A 37 8.40 12.51 -14.10
N LEU A 38 8.77 12.06 -12.89
CA LEU A 38 8.14 10.94 -12.20
C LEU A 38 6.99 11.39 -11.29
N HIS A 39 6.13 10.46 -10.94
CA HIS A 39 5.03 10.69 -10.02
C HIS A 39 5.21 9.89 -8.74
N THR A 40 4.63 10.40 -7.64
CA THR A 40 4.57 9.69 -6.35
C THR A 40 3.16 9.74 -5.79
N ILE A 41 2.72 8.64 -5.16
CA ILE A 41 1.46 8.65 -4.41
C ILE A 41 1.55 9.56 -3.19
N CYS A 42 2.75 9.85 -2.70
CA CYS A 42 2.98 10.81 -1.61
C CYS A 42 2.44 12.21 -1.96
N SER A 43 2.63 12.65 -3.21
CA SER A 43 2.13 13.93 -3.72
C SER A 43 0.69 13.81 -4.22
N SER A 44 0.40 12.88 -5.14
CA SER A 44 -0.92 12.70 -5.75
C SER A 44 -1.99 12.32 -4.73
N GLY A 45 -1.65 11.48 -3.75
CA GLY A 45 -2.53 11.05 -2.65
C GLY A 45 -2.62 12.03 -1.49
N LYS A 46 -1.93 13.19 -1.53
CA LYS A 46 -1.85 14.16 -0.42
C LYS A 46 -1.48 13.50 0.92
N CYS A 47 -0.47 12.64 0.89
CA CYS A 47 -0.06 11.86 2.06
C CYS A 47 0.42 12.74 3.21
N PRO A 48 -0.11 12.58 4.45
CA PRO A 48 0.31 13.36 5.60
C PRO A 48 1.76 13.10 6.02
N ASN A 49 2.32 11.95 5.63
CA ASN A 49 3.67 11.53 5.99
C ASN A 49 4.73 11.96 4.96
N ARG A 50 4.34 12.66 3.88
CA ARG A 50 5.30 13.05 2.81
C ARG A 50 6.54 13.74 3.37
N GLY A 51 6.36 14.74 4.25
CA GLY A 51 7.48 15.46 4.87
C GLY A 51 8.42 14.51 5.60
N HIS A 52 7.87 13.66 6.44
CA HIS A 52 8.64 12.69 7.22
C HIS A 52 9.38 11.68 6.32
N CYS A 53 8.69 11.03 5.39
CA CYS A 53 9.29 10.04 4.50
C CYS A 53 10.40 10.64 3.62
N TRP A 54 10.14 11.78 2.99
CA TRP A 54 11.11 12.42 2.10
C TRP A 54 12.34 12.95 2.85
N LYS A 55 12.18 13.43 4.09
CA LYS A 55 13.30 13.78 4.96
C LYS A 55 14.20 12.56 5.27
N HIS A 56 13.66 11.35 5.26
CA HIS A 56 14.42 10.12 5.41
C HIS A 56 14.90 9.54 4.06
N GLY A 57 14.67 10.27 2.96
CA GLY A 57 15.11 9.88 1.62
C GLY A 57 14.25 8.80 0.98
N THR A 58 13.01 8.56 1.47
CA THR A 58 12.11 7.53 0.94
C THR A 58 10.88 8.13 0.29
N ALA A 59 10.44 7.54 -0.82
CA ALA A 59 9.21 7.89 -1.52
C ALA A 59 8.54 6.64 -2.09
N THR A 60 7.23 6.70 -2.29
CA THR A 60 6.50 5.65 -3.01
C THR A 60 6.24 6.13 -4.43
N PHE A 61 6.90 5.51 -5.40
CA PHE A 61 6.72 5.82 -6.81
C PHE A 61 5.32 5.43 -7.27
N MET A 62 4.76 6.22 -8.18
CA MET A 62 3.48 5.94 -8.83
C MET A 62 3.70 5.94 -10.34
N ILE A 63 3.58 4.78 -10.97
CA ILE A 63 3.82 4.56 -12.39
C ILE A 63 2.54 4.63 -13.22
N LEU A 64 2.70 4.61 -14.56
CA LEU A 64 1.62 4.69 -15.55
C LEU A 64 0.94 6.06 -15.63
N GLY A 65 1.63 7.10 -15.11
CA GLY A 65 1.20 8.49 -15.17
C GLY A 65 0.52 8.99 -13.90
N ASP A 66 -0.15 10.14 -14.01
CA ASP A 66 -0.77 10.87 -12.88
C ASP A 66 -2.31 10.82 -12.87
N ARG A 67 -2.92 10.20 -13.91
CA ARG A 67 -4.37 10.11 -14.07
C ARG A 67 -4.84 8.66 -14.02
N CYS A 68 -5.82 8.41 -13.15
CA CYS A 68 -6.43 7.10 -12.98
C CYS A 68 -7.71 7.00 -13.82
N THR A 69 -7.96 5.86 -14.43
CA THR A 69 -9.24 5.59 -15.13
C THR A 69 -10.39 5.34 -14.15
N ARG A 70 -10.10 5.20 -12.85
CA ARG A 70 -11.08 4.94 -11.79
C ARG A 70 -11.25 6.13 -10.86
N ALA A 71 -12.45 6.28 -10.32
CA ALA A 71 -12.87 7.39 -9.45
C ALA A 71 -13.19 6.90 -8.03
N CYS A 72 -12.25 6.22 -7.37
CA CYS A 72 -12.46 5.76 -5.99
C CYS A 72 -12.68 6.96 -5.07
N ARG A 73 -13.77 6.93 -4.29
CA ARG A 73 -14.26 8.10 -3.55
C ARG A 73 -13.40 8.54 -2.37
N PHE A 74 -12.42 7.73 -1.98
CA PHE A 74 -11.43 8.07 -0.95
C PHE A 74 -10.15 8.67 -1.53
N CYS A 75 -9.87 8.48 -2.82
CA CYS A 75 -8.60 8.75 -3.45
C CYS A 75 -8.48 10.18 -3.95
N ALA A 76 -7.31 10.82 -3.73
CA ALA A 76 -7.01 12.15 -4.21
C ALA A 76 -6.36 12.19 -5.60
N THR A 77 -5.94 11.03 -6.13
CA THR A 77 -5.36 10.95 -7.47
C THR A 77 -6.36 11.41 -8.51
N MET A 78 -5.90 12.19 -9.49
CA MET A 78 -6.77 12.73 -10.54
C MET A 78 -7.42 11.60 -11.34
N THR A 79 -8.73 11.71 -11.55
CA THR A 79 -9.47 10.81 -12.44
C THR A 79 -9.55 11.43 -13.83
N GLY A 80 -9.46 10.62 -14.87
CA GLY A 80 -9.61 11.09 -16.25
C GLY A 80 -9.04 10.14 -17.30
N HIS A 81 -8.82 10.66 -18.49
CA HIS A 81 -8.15 9.93 -19.58
C HIS A 81 -6.64 10.10 -19.42
N PRO A 82 -5.89 9.03 -19.11
CA PRO A 82 -4.44 9.08 -19.03
C PRO A 82 -3.79 9.27 -20.40
N LEU A 83 -2.60 9.85 -20.41
CA LEU A 83 -1.73 9.82 -21.60
C LEU A 83 -1.22 8.40 -21.87
N PRO A 84 -0.74 8.09 -23.08
CA PRO A 84 -0.04 6.83 -23.34
C PRO A 84 1.09 6.61 -22.32
N PRO A 85 1.37 5.35 -21.90
CA PRO A 85 2.48 5.07 -20.99
C PRO A 85 3.82 5.56 -21.55
N ASP A 86 4.64 6.19 -20.72
CA ASP A 86 6.01 6.57 -21.10
C ASP A 86 6.90 5.32 -21.05
N GLY A 87 7.30 4.81 -22.23
CA GLY A 87 8.20 3.65 -22.33
C GLY A 87 9.57 3.84 -21.66
N THR A 88 9.93 5.06 -21.28
CA THR A 88 11.15 5.36 -20.53
C THR A 88 10.96 5.44 -19.01
N GLU A 89 9.71 5.39 -18.52
CA GLU A 89 9.42 5.44 -17.08
C GLU A 89 10.08 4.29 -16.29
N PRO A 90 10.10 3.03 -16.75
CA PRO A 90 10.76 1.93 -16.04
C PRO A 90 12.24 2.19 -15.73
N ILE A 91 13.01 2.62 -16.70
CA ILE A 91 14.43 2.91 -16.49
C ILE A 91 14.66 4.17 -15.65
N LYS A 92 13.78 5.19 -15.74
CA LYS A 92 13.81 6.38 -14.90
C LYS A 92 13.55 6.02 -13.43
N ILE A 93 12.57 5.17 -13.15
CA ILE A 93 12.30 4.64 -11.80
C ILE A 93 13.54 3.92 -11.28
N ALA A 94 14.11 2.99 -12.04
CA ALA A 94 15.26 2.21 -11.62
C ALA A 94 16.49 3.09 -11.31
N ARG A 95 16.76 4.11 -12.14
CA ARG A 95 17.82 5.11 -11.89
C ARG A 95 17.55 5.94 -10.64
N SER A 96 16.31 6.32 -10.41
CA SER A 96 15.92 7.08 -9.21
C SER A 96 16.08 6.26 -7.94
N VAL A 97 15.65 4.98 -7.94
CA VAL A 97 15.89 4.02 -6.85
C VAL A 97 17.37 3.91 -6.53
N LYS A 98 18.22 3.79 -7.57
CA LYS A 98 19.68 3.73 -7.41
C LYS A 98 20.27 5.03 -6.86
N ALA A 99 19.89 6.19 -7.41
CA ALA A 99 20.38 7.49 -6.99
C ALA A 99 20.00 7.82 -5.54
N MET A 100 18.79 7.46 -5.12
CA MET A 100 18.31 7.60 -3.75
C MET A 100 18.90 6.54 -2.78
N GLY A 101 19.60 5.52 -3.28
CA GLY A 101 20.17 4.45 -2.46
C GLY A 101 19.15 3.62 -1.71
N LEU A 102 17.96 3.42 -2.28
CA LEU A 102 16.87 2.74 -1.59
C LEU A 102 17.18 1.25 -1.39
N LYS A 103 17.12 0.81 -0.14
CA LYS A 103 17.19 -0.62 0.21
C LYS A 103 15.84 -1.32 0.04
N HIS A 104 14.75 -0.54 0.08
CA HIS A 104 13.39 -0.99 -0.10
C HIS A 104 12.67 0.03 -1.00
N ALA A 105 12.32 -0.37 -2.21
CA ALA A 105 11.59 0.45 -3.16
C ALA A 105 10.12 0.05 -3.16
N VAL A 106 9.23 1.00 -2.87
CA VAL A 106 7.78 0.80 -2.94
C VAL A 106 7.25 1.49 -4.19
N ILE A 107 6.56 0.72 -5.01
CA ILE A 107 6.00 1.16 -6.29
C ILE A 107 4.50 0.88 -6.29
N THR A 108 3.72 1.85 -6.71
CA THR A 108 2.28 1.70 -6.99
C THR A 108 1.96 2.26 -8.37
N SER A 109 0.72 2.19 -8.81
CA SER A 109 0.28 2.78 -10.07
C SER A 109 -1.08 3.45 -9.96
N VAL A 110 -1.43 4.22 -10.98
CA VAL A 110 -2.83 4.47 -11.32
C VAL A 110 -3.44 3.23 -11.99
N ASP A 111 -4.78 3.11 -11.94
CA ASP A 111 -5.48 2.08 -12.74
C ASP A 111 -5.55 2.52 -14.21
N ARG A 112 -5.32 1.58 -15.11
CA ARG A 112 -5.28 1.75 -16.57
C ARG A 112 -6.23 0.79 -17.28
N ASP A 113 -7.53 0.85 -16.92
CA ASP A 113 -8.56 0.03 -17.56
C ASP A 113 -8.72 0.34 -19.06
N ASP A 114 -8.07 1.40 -19.54
CA ASP A 114 -8.00 1.79 -20.96
C ASP A 114 -6.98 0.98 -21.78
N LEU A 115 -6.02 0.32 -21.12
CA LEU A 115 -5.02 -0.52 -21.78
C LEU A 115 -5.49 -1.99 -21.87
N PRO A 116 -5.14 -2.71 -22.95
CA PRO A 116 -5.54 -4.11 -23.13
C PRO A 116 -5.09 -5.04 -21.99
N ASP A 117 -3.88 -4.82 -21.47
CA ASP A 117 -3.25 -5.55 -20.36
C ASP A 117 -3.33 -4.79 -19.03
N LYS A 118 -4.10 -3.70 -18.98
CA LYS A 118 -4.24 -2.80 -17.83
C LYS A 118 -2.89 -2.25 -17.30
N GLY A 119 -1.84 -2.33 -18.12
CA GLY A 119 -0.49 -1.87 -17.78
C GLY A 119 0.41 -2.95 -17.14
N ALA A 120 0.03 -4.22 -17.16
CA ALA A 120 0.79 -5.31 -16.53
C ALA A 120 2.20 -5.48 -17.15
N ALA A 121 2.37 -5.30 -18.45
CA ALA A 121 3.67 -5.35 -19.11
C ALA A 121 4.59 -4.21 -18.63
N HIS A 122 4.06 -3.01 -18.46
CA HIS A 122 4.80 -1.86 -17.94
C HIS A 122 5.24 -2.07 -16.46
N TRP A 123 4.39 -2.69 -15.66
CA TRP A 123 4.75 -3.14 -14.31
C TRP A 123 5.92 -4.13 -14.32
N ALA A 124 5.81 -5.16 -15.15
CA ALA A 124 6.84 -6.18 -15.27
C ALA A 124 8.19 -5.59 -15.71
N GLU A 125 8.19 -4.67 -16.68
CA GLU A 125 9.39 -3.97 -17.12
C GLU A 125 9.98 -3.10 -16.01
N THR A 126 9.15 -2.37 -15.27
CA THR A 126 9.60 -1.54 -14.12
C THR A 126 10.31 -2.40 -13.08
N ILE A 127 9.74 -3.54 -12.71
CA ILE A 127 10.33 -4.46 -11.73
C ILE A 127 11.68 -4.99 -12.24
N ARG A 128 11.74 -5.43 -13.50
CA ARG A 128 12.99 -5.95 -14.12
C ARG A 128 14.08 -4.90 -14.17
N GLU A 129 13.78 -3.66 -14.55
CA GLU A 129 14.74 -2.56 -14.60
C GLU A 129 15.26 -2.20 -13.21
N VAL A 130 14.38 -2.14 -12.19
CA VAL A 130 14.82 -1.92 -10.79
C VAL A 130 15.71 -3.06 -10.34
N ARG A 131 15.34 -4.31 -10.57
CA ARG A 131 16.14 -5.49 -10.20
C ARG A 131 17.50 -5.48 -10.89
N ARG A 132 17.53 -5.13 -12.18
CA ARG A 132 18.77 -5.06 -12.98
C ARG A 132 19.76 -4.00 -12.45
N LEU A 133 19.29 -2.82 -12.09
CA LEU A 133 20.17 -1.72 -11.59
C LEU A 133 20.44 -1.78 -10.09
N CYS A 134 19.55 -2.40 -9.33
CA CYS A 134 19.59 -2.45 -7.87
C CYS A 134 19.28 -3.89 -7.37
N PRO A 135 20.18 -4.88 -7.61
CA PRO A 135 19.90 -6.30 -7.39
C PRO A 135 19.58 -6.65 -5.93
N ASN A 136 20.06 -5.87 -4.97
CA ASN A 136 19.88 -6.07 -3.53
C ASN A 136 18.72 -5.25 -2.94
N THR A 137 18.02 -4.45 -3.75
CA THR A 137 16.87 -3.67 -3.28
C THR A 137 15.65 -4.56 -3.19
N ILE A 138 14.95 -4.52 -2.06
CA ILE A 138 13.64 -5.15 -1.89
C ILE A 138 12.63 -4.39 -2.74
N ILE A 139 11.90 -5.08 -3.59
CA ILE A 139 10.90 -4.50 -4.47
C ILE A 139 9.51 -4.85 -3.92
N GLU A 140 8.86 -3.88 -3.31
CA GLU A 140 7.47 -3.96 -2.88
C GLU A 140 6.59 -3.26 -3.90
N ILE A 141 5.54 -3.95 -4.36
CA ILE A 141 4.58 -3.40 -5.30
C ILE A 141 3.18 -3.37 -4.69
N LEU A 142 2.40 -2.34 -5.02
CA LEU A 142 0.98 -2.23 -4.69
C LEU A 142 0.20 -2.13 -6.00
N ILE A 143 -0.37 -3.26 -6.42
CA ILE A 143 -0.98 -3.45 -7.72
C ILE A 143 -2.51 -3.20 -7.73
N PRO A 144 -3.11 -2.89 -8.90
CA PRO A 144 -4.55 -2.95 -9.12
C PRO A 144 -5.12 -4.36 -8.87
N ASP A 145 -6.42 -4.53 -9.09
CA ASP A 145 -7.11 -5.82 -8.97
C ASP A 145 -6.84 -6.75 -10.17
N TYR A 146 -5.57 -6.95 -10.49
CA TYR A 146 -5.11 -7.87 -11.54
C TYR A 146 -5.47 -9.31 -11.22
N ARG A 147 -5.85 -10.08 -12.26
CA ARG A 147 -6.18 -11.49 -12.18
C ARG A 147 -5.58 -12.22 -13.39
N CYS A 148 -5.49 -13.54 -13.28
CA CYS A 148 -5.08 -14.39 -14.40
C CYS A 148 -3.79 -13.89 -15.10
N GLN A 149 -3.88 -13.56 -16.38
CA GLN A 149 -2.72 -13.20 -17.20
C GLN A 149 -2.02 -11.92 -16.74
N GLU A 150 -2.77 -10.88 -16.36
CA GLU A 150 -2.18 -9.62 -15.90
C GLU A 150 -1.39 -9.84 -14.59
N LEU A 151 -1.97 -10.59 -13.65
CA LEU A 151 -1.28 -10.91 -12.39
C LEU A 151 -0.05 -11.77 -12.67
N GLN A 152 -0.16 -12.83 -13.47
CA GLN A 152 0.96 -13.69 -13.83
C GLN A 152 2.11 -12.91 -14.46
N THR A 153 1.82 -12.00 -15.40
CA THR A 153 2.83 -11.14 -16.05
C THR A 153 3.64 -10.34 -15.05
N VAL A 154 2.98 -9.80 -14.01
CA VAL A 154 3.64 -9.03 -12.94
C VAL A 154 4.45 -9.95 -12.01
N LEU A 155 3.90 -11.11 -11.63
CA LEU A 155 4.58 -12.07 -10.75
C LEU A 155 5.82 -12.69 -11.41
N ASP A 156 5.80 -12.92 -12.72
CA ASP A 156 6.95 -13.42 -13.49
C ASP A 156 8.16 -12.46 -13.47
N ALA A 157 7.93 -11.18 -13.19
CA ALA A 157 9.00 -10.20 -13.00
C ALA A 157 9.67 -10.31 -11.61
N LYS A 158 9.16 -11.16 -10.71
CA LYS A 158 9.73 -11.52 -9.40
C LYS A 158 9.92 -10.32 -8.45
N PRO A 159 8.84 -9.60 -8.10
CA PRO A 159 8.86 -8.70 -6.95
C PRO A 159 9.07 -9.50 -5.65
N ASP A 160 9.48 -8.84 -4.56
CA ASP A 160 9.68 -9.50 -3.26
C ASP A 160 8.40 -9.51 -2.43
N ILE A 161 7.62 -8.40 -2.49
CA ILE A 161 6.35 -8.24 -1.77
C ILE A 161 5.30 -7.75 -2.76
N VAL A 162 4.14 -8.40 -2.76
CA VAL A 162 3.02 -8.03 -3.62
C VAL A 162 1.83 -7.61 -2.77
N GLY A 163 1.51 -6.33 -2.83
CA GLY A 163 0.38 -5.73 -2.15
C GLY A 163 -0.83 -5.55 -3.06
N HIS A 164 -2.01 -5.79 -2.49
CA HIS A 164 -3.28 -5.35 -3.03
C HIS A 164 -4.20 -4.96 -1.86
N ASN A 165 -4.64 -3.71 -1.84
CA ASN A 165 -5.43 -3.21 -0.71
C ASN A 165 -6.90 -3.62 -0.82
N LEU A 166 -7.49 -4.03 0.31
CA LEU A 166 -8.94 -4.18 0.47
C LEU A 166 -9.64 -2.83 0.65
N GLU A 167 -8.92 -1.84 1.17
CA GLU A 167 -9.31 -0.45 1.45
C GLU A 167 -10.33 -0.30 2.57
N THR A 168 -11.38 -1.12 2.61
CA THR A 168 -12.42 -1.09 3.64
C THR A 168 -13.14 -2.44 3.73
N VAL A 169 -14.08 -2.57 4.68
CA VAL A 169 -14.89 -3.77 4.88
C VAL A 169 -15.86 -4.03 3.71
N GLU A 170 -16.33 -5.27 3.57
CA GLU A 170 -17.16 -5.71 2.43
C GLU A 170 -18.38 -4.81 2.22
N ARG A 171 -19.15 -4.52 3.28
CA ARG A 171 -20.36 -3.69 3.23
C ARG A 171 -20.09 -2.29 2.65
N LEU A 172 -18.97 -1.69 2.98
CA LEU A 172 -18.62 -0.32 2.55
C LEU A 172 -17.96 -0.27 1.16
N THR A 173 -17.39 -1.38 0.68
CA THR A 173 -16.65 -1.41 -0.59
C THR A 173 -17.39 -0.77 -1.76
N PRO A 174 -18.71 -1.05 -2.02
CA PRO A 174 -19.41 -0.43 -3.15
C PRO A 174 -19.54 1.09 -3.06
N SER A 175 -19.53 1.66 -1.85
CA SER A 175 -19.64 3.10 -1.62
C SER A 175 -18.29 3.81 -1.62
N VAL A 176 -17.19 3.07 -1.44
CA VAL A 176 -15.82 3.59 -1.30
C VAL A 176 -15.01 3.44 -2.58
N ARG A 177 -15.10 2.28 -3.24
CA ARG A 177 -14.38 1.94 -4.47
C ARG A 177 -15.29 2.05 -5.69
N SER A 178 -14.75 2.51 -6.82
CA SER A 178 -15.56 2.76 -8.02
C SER A 178 -15.83 1.52 -8.87
N ARG A 179 -14.91 0.53 -8.89
CA ARG A 179 -15.01 -0.68 -9.74
C ARG A 179 -14.60 -1.96 -9.01
N ALA A 180 -13.56 -1.92 -8.22
CA ALA A 180 -13.07 -3.10 -7.53
C ALA A 180 -14.08 -3.56 -6.47
N THR A 181 -14.33 -4.86 -6.42
CA THR A 181 -15.20 -5.49 -5.42
C THR A 181 -14.38 -6.14 -4.32
N TYR A 182 -14.95 -6.29 -3.14
CA TYR A 182 -14.30 -6.93 -2.00
C TYR A 182 -13.87 -8.37 -2.34
N ARG A 183 -14.77 -9.16 -2.91
CA ARG A 183 -14.50 -10.56 -3.27
C ARG A 183 -13.43 -10.71 -4.35
N ASN A 184 -13.40 -9.82 -5.34
CA ASN A 184 -12.33 -9.84 -6.33
C ASN A 184 -10.98 -9.48 -5.71
N SER A 185 -10.94 -8.47 -4.84
CA SER A 185 -9.71 -8.08 -4.13
C SER A 185 -9.19 -9.20 -3.22
N MET A 186 -10.08 -9.92 -2.53
CA MET A 186 -9.72 -11.07 -1.71
C MET A 186 -9.13 -12.21 -2.58
N ALA A 187 -9.73 -12.46 -3.74
CA ALA A 187 -9.23 -13.47 -4.67
C ALA A 187 -7.87 -13.10 -5.27
N VAL A 188 -7.59 -11.80 -5.53
CA VAL A 188 -6.22 -11.33 -5.92
C VAL A 188 -5.21 -11.69 -4.85
N LEU A 189 -5.50 -11.41 -3.58
CA LEU A 189 -4.60 -11.73 -2.47
C LEU A 189 -4.34 -13.23 -2.34
N GLN A 190 -5.39 -14.04 -2.52
CA GLN A 190 -5.28 -15.50 -2.51
C GLN A 190 -4.40 -16.02 -3.67
N GLU A 191 -4.54 -15.48 -4.88
CA GLU A 191 -3.70 -15.85 -6.02
C GLU A 191 -2.23 -15.47 -5.80
N ILE A 192 -1.96 -14.29 -5.23
CA ILE A 192 -0.59 -13.85 -4.88
C ILE A 192 0.03 -14.83 -3.88
N ALA A 193 -0.68 -15.17 -2.81
CA ALA A 193 -0.20 -16.09 -1.79
C ALA A 193 0.00 -17.52 -2.34
N ALA A 194 -0.94 -18.01 -3.14
CA ALA A 194 -0.86 -19.32 -3.78
C ALA A 194 0.33 -19.43 -4.76
N ALA A 195 0.73 -18.32 -5.38
CA ALA A 195 1.93 -18.26 -6.23
C ALA A 195 3.25 -18.18 -5.43
N GLY A 196 3.20 -18.23 -4.09
CA GLY A 196 4.37 -18.25 -3.21
C GLY A 196 4.97 -16.89 -2.87
N PHE A 197 4.31 -15.79 -3.23
CA PHE A 197 4.76 -14.44 -2.88
C PHE A 197 4.28 -14.00 -1.49
N ILE A 198 4.99 -13.03 -0.91
CA ILE A 198 4.54 -12.37 0.32
C ILE A 198 3.35 -11.47 -0.04
N ALA A 199 2.14 -11.92 0.28
CA ALA A 199 0.91 -11.15 0.08
C ALA A 199 0.75 -10.12 1.21
N LYS A 200 0.53 -8.85 0.80
CA LYS A 200 0.31 -7.71 1.69
C LYS A 200 -1.03 -7.05 1.37
N THR A 201 -1.75 -6.64 2.41
CA THR A 201 -2.96 -5.84 2.24
C THR A 201 -3.01 -4.65 3.18
N GLY A 202 -3.91 -3.72 2.90
CA GLY A 202 -4.15 -2.54 3.72
C GLY A 202 -5.61 -2.14 3.73
N ILE A 203 -6.02 -1.57 4.86
CA ILE A 203 -7.34 -0.98 5.04
C ILE A 203 -7.27 0.39 5.69
N MET A 204 -8.29 1.17 5.44
CA MET A 204 -8.56 2.42 6.13
C MET A 204 -9.75 2.24 7.06
N VAL A 205 -9.67 2.80 8.26
CA VAL A 205 -10.77 2.89 9.22
C VAL A 205 -11.24 4.33 9.39
N GLY A 206 -12.46 4.52 9.89
CA GLY A 206 -13.12 5.83 10.04
C GLY A 206 -14.05 6.18 8.88
N LEU A 207 -14.47 5.19 8.07
CA LEU A 207 -15.44 5.31 7.00
C LEU A 207 -16.85 4.83 7.40
N GLY A 208 -17.03 4.35 8.66
CA GLY A 208 -18.30 3.85 9.21
C GLY A 208 -18.40 2.33 9.27
N GLU A 209 -17.27 1.65 9.23
CA GLU A 209 -17.14 0.23 9.55
C GLU A 209 -17.43 -0.04 11.03
N GLN A 210 -17.92 -1.24 11.33
CA GLN A 210 -18.09 -1.71 12.70
C GLN A 210 -16.90 -2.57 13.13
N PRO A 211 -16.56 -2.65 14.43
CA PRO A 211 -15.39 -3.40 14.90
C PRO A 211 -15.41 -4.89 14.54
N ASP A 212 -16.58 -5.52 14.52
CA ASP A 212 -16.75 -6.92 14.11
C ASP A 212 -16.52 -7.13 12.61
N GLU A 213 -16.90 -6.17 11.77
CA GLU A 213 -16.61 -6.19 10.34
C GLU A 213 -15.10 -6.11 10.07
N VAL A 214 -14.36 -5.27 10.83
CA VAL A 214 -12.91 -5.21 10.74
C VAL A 214 -12.29 -6.53 11.17
N THR A 215 -12.73 -7.10 12.30
CA THR A 215 -12.25 -8.41 12.79
C THR A 215 -12.50 -9.52 11.77
N GLN A 216 -13.66 -9.53 11.12
CA GLN A 216 -13.99 -10.50 10.07
C GLN A 216 -13.08 -10.34 8.85
N LEU A 217 -12.84 -9.09 8.40
CA LEU A 217 -11.91 -8.79 7.31
C LEU A 217 -10.48 -9.30 7.63
N LEU A 218 -10.00 -9.11 8.86
CA LEU A 218 -8.69 -9.60 9.28
C LEU A 218 -8.59 -11.13 9.16
N ARG A 219 -9.61 -11.87 9.58
CA ARG A 219 -9.67 -13.33 9.43
C ARG A 219 -9.64 -13.74 7.96
N GLU A 220 -10.52 -13.18 7.14
CA GLU A 220 -10.62 -13.50 5.71
C GLU A 220 -9.30 -13.17 4.96
N ALA A 221 -8.67 -12.04 5.26
CA ALA A 221 -7.40 -11.69 4.67
C ALA A 221 -6.27 -12.67 5.07
N ARG A 222 -6.26 -13.11 6.34
CA ARG A 222 -5.30 -14.12 6.79
C ARG A 222 -5.54 -15.49 6.17
N GLU A 223 -6.80 -15.91 6.06
CA GLU A 223 -7.21 -17.14 5.37
C GLU A 223 -6.87 -17.12 3.88
N ALA A 224 -6.96 -15.94 3.24
CA ALA A 224 -6.49 -15.72 1.87
C ALA A 224 -4.95 -15.80 1.72
N GLY A 225 -4.20 -15.95 2.82
CA GLY A 225 -2.76 -16.12 2.82
C GLY A 225 -1.96 -14.83 3.00
N CYS A 226 -2.60 -13.71 3.33
CA CYS A 226 -1.88 -12.46 3.62
C CYS A 226 -0.96 -12.64 4.82
N ARG A 227 0.29 -12.20 4.67
CA ARG A 227 1.31 -12.22 5.72
C ARG A 227 1.57 -10.85 6.33
N MET A 228 1.32 -9.78 5.56
CA MET A 228 1.55 -8.39 5.98
C MET A 228 0.25 -7.59 5.91
N LEU A 229 0.04 -6.72 6.90
CA LEU A 229 -1.16 -5.90 7.01
C LEU A 229 -0.82 -4.47 7.43
N THR A 230 -1.53 -3.50 6.83
CA THR A 230 -1.52 -2.11 7.27
C THR A 230 -2.92 -1.62 7.60
N ILE A 231 -3.10 -0.93 8.74
CA ILE A 231 -4.36 -0.32 9.15
C ILE A 231 -4.11 1.15 9.44
N GLY A 232 -4.76 2.05 8.69
CA GLY A 232 -4.60 3.49 8.83
C GLY A 232 -5.93 4.23 8.96
N GLN A 233 -5.90 5.45 9.51
CA GLN A 233 -7.08 6.32 9.53
C GLN A 233 -7.37 6.87 8.13
N TYR A 234 -8.59 6.78 7.67
CA TYR A 234 -9.04 7.57 6.53
C TYR A 234 -8.96 9.07 6.86
N LEU A 235 -8.29 9.82 6.01
CA LEU A 235 -8.23 11.27 6.08
C LEU A 235 -8.76 11.84 4.78
N GLN A 236 -9.83 12.64 4.84
CA GLN A 236 -10.44 13.26 3.68
C GLN A 236 -9.45 14.20 2.98
N PRO A 237 -9.04 13.92 1.73
CA PRO A 237 -8.04 14.76 1.05
C PRO A 237 -8.58 16.12 0.61
N SER A 238 -9.85 16.19 0.26
CA SER A 238 -10.60 17.42 -0.06
C SER A 238 -12.10 17.18 0.12
N SER A 239 -12.90 18.26 0.04
CA SER A 239 -14.36 18.18 0.14
C SER A 239 -15.04 17.38 -0.99
N ALA A 240 -14.30 17.00 -2.03
CA ALA A 240 -14.82 16.18 -3.12
C ALA A 240 -14.83 14.68 -2.78
N GLN A 241 -14.01 14.24 -1.80
CA GLN A 241 -13.95 12.85 -1.35
C GLN A 241 -14.93 12.59 -0.20
N LEU A 242 -15.06 11.30 0.18
CA LEU A 242 -15.92 10.88 1.28
C LEU A 242 -15.62 11.64 2.57
N ASP A 243 -16.65 11.97 3.31
CA ASP A 243 -16.51 12.51 4.66
C ASP A 243 -15.87 11.48 5.60
N VAL A 244 -15.07 11.95 6.56
CA VAL A 244 -14.66 11.12 7.69
C VAL A 244 -15.88 10.92 8.58
N VAL A 245 -16.21 9.66 8.87
CA VAL A 245 -17.32 9.31 9.79
C VAL A 245 -16.84 9.39 11.23
N GLU A 246 -15.60 8.93 11.49
CA GLU A 246 -15.00 8.92 12.80
C GLU A 246 -13.48 9.08 12.72
N TYR A 247 -12.89 9.79 13.68
CA TYR A 247 -11.47 9.73 13.96
C TYR A 247 -11.23 8.69 15.06
N VAL A 248 -10.86 7.48 14.61
CA VAL A 248 -10.66 6.30 15.47
C VAL A 248 -9.54 6.56 16.47
N HIS A 249 -9.77 6.19 17.73
CA HIS A 249 -8.78 6.40 18.81
C HIS A 249 -7.52 5.53 18.61
N PRO A 250 -6.31 6.00 18.97
CA PRO A 250 -5.08 5.21 18.86
C PRO A 250 -5.14 3.83 19.52
N ASP A 251 -5.85 3.70 20.64
CA ASP A 251 -6.01 2.41 21.35
C ASP A 251 -6.74 1.36 20.51
N THR A 252 -7.70 1.79 19.68
CA THR A 252 -8.40 0.88 18.75
C THR A 252 -7.45 0.34 17.68
N PHE A 253 -6.51 1.17 17.19
CA PHE A 253 -5.46 0.69 16.29
C PHE A 253 -4.54 -0.32 16.98
N ALA A 254 -4.21 -0.10 18.26
CA ALA A 254 -3.42 -1.05 19.04
C ALA A 254 -4.17 -2.39 19.19
N LEU A 255 -5.48 -2.35 19.47
CA LEU A 255 -6.33 -3.53 19.55
C LEU A 255 -6.36 -4.30 18.21
N TYR A 256 -6.59 -3.63 17.08
CA TYR A 256 -6.57 -4.26 15.77
C TYR A 256 -5.20 -4.87 15.43
N LYS A 257 -4.10 -4.22 15.83
CA LYS A 257 -2.75 -4.77 15.69
C LYS A 257 -2.59 -6.08 16.45
N GLN A 258 -3.02 -6.10 17.70
CA GLN A 258 -2.98 -7.30 18.55
C GLN A 258 -3.80 -8.42 17.94
N GLN A 259 -5.07 -8.17 17.59
CA GLN A 259 -5.96 -9.16 16.95
C GLN A 259 -5.35 -9.75 15.67
N ALA A 260 -4.78 -8.91 14.80
CA ALA A 260 -4.16 -9.38 13.58
C ALA A 260 -2.92 -10.25 13.86
N LEU A 261 -2.09 -9.91 14.83
CA LEU A 261 -0.94 -10.72 15.23
C LEU A 261 -1.39 -12.07 15.81
N GLU A 262 -2.44 -12.10 16.61
CA GLU A 262 -3.04 -13.33 17.17
C GLU A 262 -3.64 -14.23 16.06
N LEU A 263 -4.15 -13.64 14.98
CA LEU A 263 -4.60 -14.38 13.79
C LEU A 263 -3.44 -14.95 12.97
N GLY A 264 -2.19 -14.58 13.28
CA GLY A 264 -1.00 -15.13 12.64
C GLY A 264 -0.47 -14.32 11.45
N PHE A 265 -0.76 -13.01 11.35
CA PHE A 265 -0.01 -12.14 10.45
C PHE A 265 1.44 -12.02 10.93
N ASP A 266 2.40 -12.12 10.02
CA ASP A 266 3.81 -12.04 10.35
C ASP A 266 4.22 -10.61 10.72
N HIS A 267 3.62 -9.62 10.03
CA HIS A 267 3.84 -8.21 10.30
C HIS A 267 2.56 -7.37 10.19
N VAL A 268 2.35 -6.49 11.15
CA VAL A 268 1.18 -5.59 11.20
C VAL A 268 1.63 -4.19 11.58
N GLU A 269 1.37 -3.23 10.69
CA GLU A 269 1.44 -1.81 11.01
C GLU A 269 0.03 -1.26 11.17
N SER A 270 -0.27 -0.71 12.35
CA SER A 270 -1.59 -0.17 12.67
C SER A 270 -1.45 1.11 13.47
N GLY A 271 -2.07 2.19 12.99
CA GLY A 271 -2.02 3.48 13.66
C GLY A 271 -2.64 4.60 12.82
N PRO A 272 -2.97 5.73 13.46
CA PRO A 272 -3.71 6.82 12.81
C PRO A 272 -3.04 7.39 11.55
N LEU A 273 -1.73 7.42 11.50
CA LEU A 273 -0.95 7.94 10.38
C LEU A 273 -0.36 6.86 9.47
N VAL A 274 -0.61 5.58 9.76
CA VAL A 274 -0.13 4.47 8.93
C VAL A 274 -0.73 4.56 7.52
N ARG A 275 0.08 4.22 6.52
CA ARG A 275 -0.25 4.08 5.11
C ARG A 275 0.38 2.80 4.58
N SER A 276 -0.08 2.29 3.44
CA SER A 276 0.38 1.00 2.88
C SER A 276 1.90 0.89 2.75
N SER A 277 2.59 2.00 2.46
CA SER A 277 4.05 2.05 2.31
C SER A 277 4.79 2.69 3.50
N TYR A 278 4.09 2.98 4.60
CA TYR A 278 4.71 3.63 5.76
C TYR A 278 5.68 2.67 6.45
N MET A 279 6.95 3.13 6.61
CA MET A 279 8.04 2.35 7.24
C MET A 279 8.26 0.95 6.62
N ALA A 280 8.05 0.81 5.31
CA ALA A 280 8.09 -0.47 4.59
C ALA A 280 9.42 -1.24 4.79
N GLU A 281 10.57 -0.55 4.77
CA GLU A 281 11.89 -1.17 5.03
C GLU A 281 11.96 -1.82 6.42
N GLN A 282 11.52 -1.10 7.46
CA GLN A 282 11.53 -1.61 8.84
C GLN A 282 10.56 -2.79 9.01
N SER A 283 9.42 -2.72 8.34
CA SER A 283 8.41 -3.77 8.31
C SER A 283 8.97 -5.08 7.77
N PHE A 284 9.69 -5.02 6.65
CA PHE A 284 10.30 -6.21 6.03
C PHE A 284 11.42 -6.79 6.89
N VAL A 285 12.32 -5.97 7.42
CA VAL A 285 13.42 -6.42 8.27
C VAL A 285 12.88 -7.13 9.52
N SER A 286 11.87 -6.58 10.19
CA SER A 286 11.27 -7.20 11.37
C SER A 286 10.59 -8.54 11.07
N MET A 287 10.00 -8.70 9.89
CA MET A 287 9.42 -9.97 9.45
C MET A 287 10.48 -11.03 9.20
N MET A 288 11.59 -10.68 8.54
CA MET A 288 12.69 -11.61 8.22
C MET A 288 13.41 -12.11 9.48
N VAL A 289 13.58 -11.27 10.49
CA VAL A 289 14.17 -11.67 11.77
C VAL A 289 13.30 -12.73 12.45
N LYS A 290 11.98 -12.53 12.53
CA LYS A 290 11.05 -13.51 13.11
C LYS A 290 11.05 -14.86 12.38
N SER A 291 11.17 -14.87 11.05
CA SER A 291 11.21 -16.12 10.26
C SER A 291 12.47 -16.93 10.55
N ASN A 292 13.60 -16.29 10.81
CA ASN A 292 14.86 -16.98 11.15
C ASN A 292 14.82 -17.57 12.55
N ASP A 293 14.20 -16.90 13.52
CA ASP A 293 14.08 -17.41 14.91
C ASP A 293 13.19 -18.66 14.95
N THR A 294 12.09 -18.69 14.23
CA THR A 294 11.19 -19.85 14.17
C THR A 294 11.84 -21.08 13.50
N HIS A 295 12.74 -20.90 12.53
CA HIS A 295 13.48 -22.00 11.90
C HIS A 295 14.61 -22.53 12.81
N SER A 296 15.24 -21.69 13.62
CA SER A 296 16.26 -22.11 14.57
C SER A 296 15.69 -22.96 15.72
N ASP A 297 14.50 -22.63 16.20
CA ASP A 297 13.85 -23.39 17.27
C ASP A 297 13.26 -24.71 16.78
N ALA A 298 12.75 -24.78 15.55
CA ALA A 298 12.30 -26.04 14.93
C ALA A 298 13.45 -27.03 14.70
N SER A 299 14.63 -26.52 14.34
CA SER A 299 15.83 -27.40 14.18
C SER A 299 16.36 -27.92 15.52
N LYS A 300 16.30 -27.13 16.59
CA LYS A 300 16.69 -27.58 17.95
C LYS A 300 15.71 -28.59 18.54
N ALA A 301 14.41 -28.46 18.25
CA ALA A 301 13.39 -29.40 18.72
C ALA A 301 13.47 -30.77 18.03
N SER A 302 13.99 -30.84 16.79
CA SER A 302 14.18 -32.12 16.06
C SER A 302 15.40 -32.89 16.53
N VAL A 303 16.46 -32.22 17.00
CA VAL A 303 17.67 -32.86 17.52
C VAL A 303 17.43 -33.48 18.91
N ASN A 304 16.56 -32.91 19.74
CA ASN A 304 16.25 -33.44 21.08
C ASN A 304 15.22 -34.60 21.08
N ARG A 305 14.70 -35.02 19.93
CA ARG A 305 13.83 -36.21 19.82
C ARG A 305 14.55 -37.47 19.33
N GLN A 306 15.86 -37.38 19.08
CA GLN A 306 16.71 -38.53 18.63
C GLN A 306 17.81 -38.88 19.62
N ALA A 307 17.76 -38.35 20.84
CA ALA A 307 18.67 -38.69 21.94
C ALA A 307 17.97 -39.54 23.01
#